data_1dd458b900a1089afb187783443a67ae
#
_entry.id   1dd458b900a1089afb187783443a67ae
#
_cell.length_a   1.000
_cell.length_b   1.000
_cell.length_c   1.000
_cell.angle_alpha   90.00
_cell.angle_beta   90.00
_cell.angle_gamma   90.00
#
_symmetry.space_group_name_H-M   'P 1'
#
loop_
_entity.id
_entity.type
_entity.pdbx_description
1 polymer ?
#
loop_
_entity_poly.entity_id
_entity_poly.type
_entity_poly.pdbx_seq_one_letter_code
_entity_poly.pdbx_strand_id
1 'polypeptide(L)'
;MRGVATLAAHSNLSDWLRDPARFLTHARRMGVFRKPDAPSNTASWTREIKEFAPIAAASKLGDRPFLILHGSDDTIVAPTDAIELADAHGSADIRFVYHAGHRLRHDPRAVATLLGWLDRQGGPLLEAAPIEPSELVTEQQTFL
;
A
#
# COMPACT_ATOMS: atom_id res chain seq x y z
N MET A 1 14.39 -4.22 -5.85
CA MET A 1 13.02 -4.47 -5.33
C MET A 1 12.60 -5.86 -5.76
N ARG A 2 12.25 -6.74 -4.82
CA ARG A 2 11.91 -8.15 -5.09
C ARG A 2 10.45 -8.36 -5.49
N GLY A 3 9.55 -7.50 -5.07
CA GLY A 3 8.13 -7.55 -5.40
C GLY A 3 7.40 -6.33 -4.88
N VAL A 4 6.11 -6.25 -5.17
CA VAL A 4 5.20 -5.17 -4.75
C VAL A 4 3.97 -5.78 -4.10
N ALA A 5 3.45 -5.15 -3.05
CA ALA A 5 2.15 -5.47 -2.49
C ALA A 5 1.32 -4.19 -2.35
N THR A 6 0.04 -4.26 -2.70
CA THR A 6 -0.92 -3.18 -2.52
C THR A 6 -2.11 -3.63 -1.70
N LEU A 7 -2.62 -2.72 -0.87
CA LEU A 7 -3.80 -2.92 -0.04
C LEU A 7 -4.81 -1.82 -0.37
N ALA A 8 -5.95 -2.20 -0.96
CA ALA A 8 -7.04 -1.30 -1.33
C ALA A 8 -6.54 -0.09 -2.18
N ALA A 9 -5.72 -0.37 -3.19
CA ALA A 9 -5.12 0.66 -4.03
C ALA A 9 -6.02 1.03 -5.21
N HIS A 10 -5.96 2.31 -5.61
CA HIS A 10 -6.54 2.77 -6.86
C HIS A 10 -5.74 2.28 -8.07
N SER A 11 -6.43 1.96 -9.15
CA SER A 11 -5.83 1.73 -10.49
C SER A 11 -5.45 3.05 -11.16
N ASN A 12 -6.25 4.09 -10.92
CA ASN A 12 -6.03 5.45 -11.42
C ASN A 12 -6.57 6.48 -10.42
N LEU A 13 -6.19 7.75 -10.59
CA LEU A 13 -6.62 8.85 -9.72
C LEU A 13 -7.58 9.82 -10.43
N SER A 14 -8.13 9.43 -11.58
CA SER A 14 -8.94 10.31 -12.43
C SER A 14 -10.17 10.87 -11.71
N ASP A 15 -10.85 10.04 -10.92
CA ASP A 15 -12.05 10.47 -10.18
C ASP A 15 -11.72 11.49 -9.09
N TRP A 16 -10.59 11.33 -8.43
CA TRP A 16 -10.11 12.28 -7.42
C TRP A 16 -9.71 13.62 -8.02
N LEU A 17 -9.30 13.60 -9.29
CA LEU A 17 -8.87 14.79 -10.01
C LEU A 17 -10.02 15.51 -10.74
N ARG A 18 -11.25 15.03 -10.65
CA ARG A 18 -12.44 15.78 -11.12
C ARG A 18 -12.65 17.06 -10.33
N ASP A 19 -12.31 17.05 -9.02
CA ASP A 19 -12.31 18.22 -8.16
C ASP A 19 -10.98 18.31 -7.37
N PRO A 20 -9.92 18.85 -7.98
CA PRO A 20 -8.61 18.94 -7.35
C PRO A 20 -8.60 19.76 -6.05
N ALA A 21 -9.47 20.76 -5.95
CA ALA A 21 -9.54 21.63 -4.76
C ALA A 21 -10.10 20.85 -3.56
N ARG A 22 -11.14 20.06 -3.78
CA ARG A 22 -11.71 19.16 -2.76
C ARG A 22 -10.71 18.09 -2.33
N PHE A 23 -10.02 17.49 -3.29
CA PHE A 23 -8.97 16.51 -3.02
C PHE A 23 -7.85 17.10 -2.17
N LEU A 24 -7.33 18.27 -2.53
CA LEU A 24 -6.29 18.98 -1.77
C LEU A 24 -6.73 19.30 -0.35
N THR A 25 -7.97 19.77 -0.19
CA THR A 25 -8.53 20.06 1.13
C THR A 25 -8.57 18.81 2.00
N HIS A 26 -9.00 17.69 1.43
CA HIS A 26 -9.00 16.39 2.12
C HIS A 26 -7.59 15.92 2.47
N ALA A 27 -6.66 15.96 1.53
CA ALA A 27 -5.27 15.55 1.71
C ALA A 27 -4.55 16.38 2.80
N ARG A 28 -4.83 17.69 2.88
CA ARG A 28 -4.32 18.56 3.95
C ARG A 28 -4.88 18.15 5.32
N ARG A 29 -6.19 17.88 5.41
CA ARG A 29 -6.81 17.39 6.66
C ARG A 29 -6.22 16.07 7.14
N MET A 30 -5.86 15.20 6.20
CA MET A 30 -5.26 13.90 6.50
C MET A 30 -3.75 13.97 6.78
N GLY A 31 -3.15 15.17 6.72
CA GLY A 31 -1.71 15.36 6.98
C GLY A 31 -0.80 14.76 5.89
N VAL A 32 -1.30 14.59 4.67
CA VAL A 32 -0.51 14.08 3.54
C VAL A 32 0.62 15.03 3.18
N PHE A 33 0.39 16.34 3.33
CA PHE A 33 1.40 17.36 3.08
C PHE A 33 2.09 17.79 4.38
N ARG A 34 3.42 17.78 4.38
CA ARG A 34 4.23 18.26 5.51
C ARG A 34 4.20 19.79 5.66
N LYS A 35 3.95 20.52 4.56
CA LYS A 35 3.87 21.98 4.54
C LYS A 35 2.43 22.40 4.29
N PRO A 36 1.89 23.37 5.05
CA PRO A 36 0.49 23.81 4.91
C PRO A 36 0.15 24.40 3.54
N ASP A 37 1.14 25.02 2.87
CA ASP A 37 1.03 25.66 1.56
C ASP A 37 1.33 24.71 0.38
N ALA A 38 1.65 23.46 0.67
CA ALA A 38 1.88 22.47 -0.39
C ALA A 38 0.54 22.01 -1.02
N PRO A 39 0.54 21.73 -2.33
CA PRO A 39 1.57 22.07 -3.32
C PRO A 39 1.55 23.58 -3.62
N SER A 40 2.70 24.19 -3.86
CA SER A 40 2.83 25.62 -4.19
C SER A 40 2.20 25.99 -5.54
N ASN A 41 2.08 25.03 -6.44
CA ASN A 41 1.41 25.16 -7.74
C ASN A 41 0.42 24.00 -7.95
N THR A 42 -0.86 24.28 -7.73
CA THR A 42 -1.94 23.28 -7.88
C THR A 42 -2.08 22.77 -9.31
N ALA A 43 -1.88 23.61 -10.32
CA ALA A 43 -2.04 23.20 -11.71
C ALA A 43 -0.93 22.24 -12.17
N SER A 44 0.33 22.52 -11.78
CA SER A 44 1.46 21.62 -12.04
C SER A 44 1.26 20.29 -11.33
N TRP A 45 0.92 20.34 -10.06
CA TRP A 45 0.65 19.15 -9.26
C TRP A 45 -0.50 18.29 -9.83
N THR A 46 -1.61 18.91 -10.25
CA THR A 46 -2.73 18.18 -10.88
C THR A 46 -2.30 17.47 -12.16
N ARG A 47 -1.45 18.12 -12.96
CA ARG A 47 -0.91 17.52 -14.18
C ARG A 47 -0.01 16.32 -13.87
N GLU A 48 0.91 16.48 -12.92
CA GLU A 48 1.81 15.40 -12.49
C GLU A 48 1.04 14.19 -11.96
N ILE A 49 -0.01 14.41 -11.15
CA ILE A 49 -0.86 13.33 -10.67
C ILE A 49 -1.65 12.65 -11.79
N LYS A 50 -2.09 13.39 -12.80
CA LYS A 50 -2.74 12.78 -13.99
C LYS A 50 -1.80 11.86 -14.76
N GLU A 51 -0.52 12.20 -14.81
CA GLU A 51 0.51 11.37 -15.43
C GLU A 51 0.90 10.17 -14.55
N PHE A 52 0.64 10.27 -13.24
CA PHE A 52 0.87 9.19 -12.28
C PHE A 52 -0.32 8.22 -12.28
N ALA A 53 -0.26 7.24 -13.17
CA ALA A 53 -1.26 6.18 -13.26
C ALA A 53 -0.71 4.87 -12.66
N PRO A 54 -1.23 4.41 -11.49
CA PRO A 54 -0.82 3.13 -10.90
C PRO A 54 -0.94 1.96 -11.87
N ILE A 55 -1.97 1.94 -12.71
CA ILE A 55 -2.16 0.93 -13.74
C ILE A 55 -0.99 0.90 -14.75
N ALA A 56 -0.47 2.06 -15.15
CA ALA A 56 0.70 2.14 -16.04
C ALA A 56 2.00 1.73 -15.32
N ALA A 57 2.08 1.90 -14.00
CA ALA A 57 3.18 1.41 -13.20
C ALA A 57 3.11 -0.11 -13.03
N ALA A 58 1.91 -0.68 -12.83
CA ALA A 58 1.69 -2.12 -12.74
C ALA A 58 2.16 -2.84 -14.01
N SER A 59 1.82 -2.33 -15.20
CA SER A 59 2.26 -2.92 -16.48
C SER A 59 3.79 -2.90 -16.67
N LYS A 60 4.51 -2.01 -15.98
CA LYS A 60 5.97 -1.91 -16.05
C LYS A 60 6.71 -2.76 -15.02
N LEU A 61 5.99 -3.43 -14.13
CA LEU A 61 6.62 -4.32 -13.14
C LEU A 61 7.26 -5.55 -13.80
N GLY A 62 6.82 -5.95 -14.99
CA GLY A 62 7.27 -7.15 -15.66
C GLY A 62 7.00 -8.39 -14.80
N ASP A 63 7.93 -9.33 -14.76
CA ASP A 63 7.78 -10.60 -14.01
C ASP A 63 7.97 -10.46 -12.49
N ARG A 64 8.02 -9.23 -11.95
CA ARG A 64 8.16 -9.05 -10.50
C ARG A 64 6.89 -9.49 -9.79
N PRO A 65 7.00 -10.27 -8.72
CA PRO A 65 5.84 -10.67 -7.92
C PRO A 65 5.03 -9.46 -7.48
N PHE A 66 3.72 -9.49 -7.74
CA PHE A 66 2.79 -8.44 -7.36
C PHE A 66 1.59 -9.03 -6.64
N LEU A 67 1.42 -8.67 -5.35
CA LEU A 67 0.25 -9.01 -4.55
C LEU A 67 -0.72 -7.83 -4.52
N ILE A 68 -1.99 -8.10 -4.82
CA ILE A 68 -3.07 -7.13 -4.73
C ILE A 68 -4.10 -7.65 -3.72
N LEU A 69 -4.19 -6.97 -2.56
CA LEU A 69 -5.22 -7.25 -1.56
C LEU A 69 -6.32 -6.18 -1.63
N HIS A 70 -7.58 -6.59 -1.72
CA HIS A 70 -8.71 -5.68 -1.77
C HIS A 70 -9.89 -6.20 -0.94
N GLY A 71 -10.63 -5.30 -0.30
CA GLY A 71 -11.84 -5.64 0.43
C GLY A 71 -13.02 -5.79 -0.54
N SER A 72 -13.82 -6.87 -0.40
CA SER A 72 -14.98 -7.05 -1.28
C SER A 72 -16.04 -5.95 -1.11
N ASP A 73 -16.12 -5.36 0.09
CA ASP A 73 -17.12 -4.36 0.46
C ASP A 73 -16.48 -2.96 0.57
N ASP A 74 -15.37 -2.73 -0.16
CA ASP A 74 -14.71 -1.42 -0.20
C ASP A 74 -15.57 -0.41 -0.96
N THR A 75 -16.07 0.59 -0.23
CA THR A 75 -16.90 1.69 -0.76
C THR A 75 -16.12 2.97 -1.05
N ILE A 76 -14.80 2.97 -0.80
CA ILE A 76 -13.90 4.11 -1.03
C ILE A 76 -13.12 3.92 -2.32
N VAL A 77 -12.55 2.74 -2.51
CA VAL A 77 -11.88 2.31 -3.73
C VAL A 77 -12.63 1.09 -4.27
N ALA A 78 -13.12 1.18 -5.49
CA ALA A 78 -13.92 0.10 -6.07
C ALA A 78 -13.08 -1.18 -6.21
N PRO A 79 -13.64 -2.37 -5.90
CA PRO A 79 -12.93 -3.64 -6.13
C PRO A 79 -12.48 -3.87 -7.57
N THR A 80 -13.11 -3.19 -8.54
CA THR A 80 -12.71 -3.18 -9.95
C THR A 80 -11.31 -2.60 -10.17
N ASP A 81 -10.87 -1.64 -9.34
CA ASP A 81 -9.49 -1.12 -9.39
C ASP A 81 -8.44 -2.22 -9.21
N ALA A 82 -8.71 -3.18 -8.30
CA ALA A 82 -7.82 -4.31 -8.07
C ALA A 82 -7.75 -5.23 -9.30
N ILE A 83 -8.86 -5.43 -9.99
CA ILE A 83 -8.93 -6.22 -11.23
C ILE A 83 -8.14 -5.53 -12.33
N GLU A 84 -8.35 -4.22 -12.52
CA GLU A 84 -7.62 -3.43 -13.52
C GLU A 84 -6.10 -3.46 -13.31
N LEU A 85 -5.65 -3.37 -12.05
CA LEU A 85 -4.22 -3.50 -11.71
C LEU A 85 -3.68 -4.90 -12.02
N ALA A 86 -4.46 -5.95 -11.72
CA ALA A 86 -4.08 -7.33 -11.99
C ALA A 86 -3.99 -7.60 -13.50
N ASP A 87 -4.97 -7.14 -14.26
CA ASP A 87 -5.01 -7.26 -15.71
C ASP A 87 -3.83 -6.53 -16.37
N ALA A 88 -3.51 -5.34 -15.89
CA ALA A 88 -2.37 -4.55 -16.39
C ALA A 88 -1.02 -5.21 -16.11
N HIS A 89 -0.89 -5.94 -15.01
CA HIS A 89 0.32 -6.69 -14.69
C HIS A 89 0.40 -8.03 -15.43
N GLY A 90 -0.74 -8.70 -15.62
CA GLY A 90 -0.87 -9.97 -16.34
C GLY A 90 -0.56 -11.24 -15.54
N SER A 91 0.12 -11.14 -14.38
CA SER A 91 0.47 -12.28 -13.52
C SER A 91 0.42 -11.96 -12.02
N ALA A 92 -0.31 -10.92 -11.62
CA ALA A 92 -0.48 -10.54 -10.22
C ALA A 92 -1.26 -11.59 -9.42
N ASP A 93 -0.88 -11.77 -8.14
CA ASP A 93 -1.67 -12.54 -7.16
C ASP A 93 -2.72 -11.62 -6.56
N ILE A 94 -3.97 -11.71 -7.04
CA ILE A 94 -5.09 -10.92 -6.53
C ILE A 94 -5.87 -11.71 -5.46
N ARG A 95 -6.14 -11.07 -4.33
CA ARG A 95 -6.89 -11.64 -3.21
C ARG A 95 -7.93 -10.66 -2.70
N PHE A 96 -9.20 -11.08 -2.74
CA PHE A 96 -10.28 -10.35 -2.10
C PHE A 96 -10.50 -10.84 -0.66
N VAL A 97 -10.55 -9.89 0.28
CA VAL A 97 -10.90 -10.17 1.66
C VAL A 97 -12.41 -9.97 1.81
N TYR A 98 -13.14 -11.07 1.91
CA TYR A 98 -14.60 -11.06 1.97
C TYR A 98 -15.12 -10.27 3.17
N HIS A 99 -16.15 -9.43 2.93
CA HIS A 99 -16.77 -8.54 3.91
C HIS A 99 -15.80 -7.56 4.57
N ALA A 100 -14.65 -7.30 3.95
CA ALA A 100 -13.75 -6.24 4.38
C ALA A 100 -13.94 -4.98 3.53
N GLY A 101 -13.90 -3.83 4.19
CA GLY A 101 -13.88 -2.52 3.53
C GLY A 101 -12.45 -2.04 3.25
N HIS A 102 -12.31 -0.72 3.05
CA HIS A 102 -11.05 -0.09 2.66
C HIS A 102 -9.88 -0.26 3.64
N ARG A 103 -10.13 -0.41 4.94
CA ARG A 103 -9.08 -0.39 5.98
C ARG A 103 -8.41 -1.75 6.21
N LEU A 104 -7.92 -2.38 5.16
CA LEU A 104 -7.33 -3.71 5.20
C LEU A 104 -6.13 -3.86 6.15
N ARG A 105 -5.40 -2.79 6.43
CA ARG A 105 -4.30 -2.83 7.41
C ARG A 105 -4.75 -3.20 8.84
N HIS A 106 -6.06 -3.10 9.12
CA HIS A 106 -6.65 -3.48 10.41
C HIS A 106 -7.39 -4.82 10.34
N ASP A 107 -7.44 -5.46 9.17
CA ASP A 107 -8.05 -6.78 9.02
C ASP A 107 -6.95 -7.85 9.20
N PRO A 108 -7.06 -8.71 10.24
CA PRO A 108 -6.04 -9.71 10.52
C PRO A 108 -5.84 -10.71 9.38
N ARG A 109 -6.88 -10.96 8.56
CA ARG A 109 -6.80 -11.86 7.40
C ARG A 109 -5.94 -11.25 6.30
N ALA A 110 -6.11 -9.95 6.03
CA ALA A 110 -5.29 -9.22 5.07
C ALA A 110 -3.84 -9.17 5.52
N VAL A 111 -3.59 -8.86 6.81
CA VAL A 111 -2.24 -8.83 7.38
C VAL A 111 -1.57 -10.19 7.31
N ALA A 112 -2.27 -11.27 7.71
CA ALA A 112 -1.72 -12.62 7.62
C ALA A 112 -1.39 -13.02 6.17
N THR A 113 -2.26 -12.66 5.21
CA THR A 113 -2.03 -12.92 3.79
C THR A 113 -0.77 -12.18 3.29
N LEU A 114 -0.63 -10.90 3.66
CA LEU A 114 0.54 -10.09 3.30
C LEU A 114 1.83 -10.67 3.88
N LEU A 115 1.84 -11.01 5.17
CA LEU A 115 3.03 -11.58 5.83
C LEU A 115 3.43 -12.90 5.20
N GLY A 116 2.49 -13.83 4.99
CA GLY A 116 2.77 -15.09 4.32
C GLY A 116 3.23 -14.93 2.86
N TRP A 117 2.79 -13.88 2.17
CA TRP A 117 3.31 -13.57 0.85
C TRP A 117 4.74 -13.02 0.91
N LEU A 118 5.03 -12.12 1.85
CA LEU A 118 6.38 -11.56 2.06
C LEU A 118 7.40 -12.67 2.38
N ASP A 119 7.04 -13.63 3.24
CA ASP A 119 7.88 -14.78 3.56
C ASP A 119 8.28 -15.55 2.31
N ARG A 120 7.34 -15.79 1.40
CA ARG A 120 7.62 -16.48 0.12
C ARG A 120 8.52 -15.67 -0.82
N GLN A 121 8.48 -14.32 -0.75
CA GLN A 121 9.32 -13.46 -1.59
C GLN A 121 10.72 -13.25 -1.01
N GLY A 122 10.87 -13.36 0.30
CA GLY A 122 12.10 -13.05 1.03
C GLY A 122 13.17 -14.15 0.95
N GLY A 123 12.79 -15.38 0.67
CA GLY A 123 13.56 -16.53 1.17
C GLY A 123 13.47 -16.54 2.70
N PRO A 124 14.13 -17.41 3.44
CA PRO A 124 14.03 -17.40 4.88
C PRO A 124 14.31 -15.97 5.38
N LEU A 125 13.26 -15.29 5.83
CA LEU A 125 13.36 -14.00 6.51
C LEU A 125 14.14 -14.28 7.79
N LEU A 126 15.40 -13.88 7.77
CA LEU A 126 16.25 -13.87 8.93
C LEU A 126 16.33 -15.27 9.62
N GLU A 127 17.36 -16.00 9.35
CA GLU A 127 18.05 -16.57 10.51
C GLU A 127 18.18 -15.39 11.47
N ALA A 128 17.28 -15.34 12.45
CA ALA A 128 17.42 -14.41 13.57
C ALA A 128 18.84 -14.61 14.04
N ALA A 129 19.70 -13.60 13.91
CA ALA A 129 21.04 -13.69 14.48
C ALA A 129 20.83 -14.19 15.90
N PRO A 130 21.49 -15.25 16.34
CA PRO A 130 21.29 -15.79 17.67
C PRO A 130 21.50 -14.61 18.64
N ILE A 131 20.46 -14.29 19.40
CA ILE A 131 20.55 -13.25 20.43
C ILE A 131 21.58 -13.81 21.42
N GLU A 132 22.77 -13.22 21.44
CA GLU A 132 23.80 -13.60 22.37
C GLU A 132 23.23 -13.48 23.80
N PRO A 133 23.35 -14.51 24.65
CA PRO A 133 22.78 -14.48 26.01
C PRO A 133 23.21 -13.27 26.86
N SER A 134 24.28 -12.58 26.48
CA SER A 134 24.77 -11.36 27.14
C SER A 134 23.88 -10.13 26.95
N GLU A 135 22.98 -10.09 25.93
CA GLU A 135 22.09 -8.96 25.71
C GLU A 135 20.80 -9.03 26.56
N LEU A 136 20.50 -10.18 27.13
CA LEU A 136 19.30 -10.39 27.96
C LEU A 136 19.47 -10.01 29.44
N VAL A 137 20.66 -9.59 29.88
CA VAL A 137 20.96 -9.41 31.31
C VAL A 137 20.96 -7.94 31.77
N THR A 138 20.80 -6.95 30.87
CA THR A 138 21.05 -5.54 31.22
C THR A 138 19.80 -4.75 31.69
N GLU A 139 18.61 -5.32 31.71
CA GLU A 139 17.37 -4.58 32.07
C GLU A 139 16.76 -4.87 33.45
N GLN A 140 17.43 -5.64 34.34
CA GLN A 140 16.87 -5.96 35.66
C GLN A 140 17.56 -5.30 36.86
N GLN A 141 18.40 -4.30 36.70
CA GLN A 141 19.04 -3.61 37.81
C GLN A 141 18.86 -2.12 37.84
N THR A 142 17.62 -1.60 37.83
CA THR A 142 17.36 -0.22 38.28
C THR A 142 15.93 -0.09 38.83
N PHE A 143 15.60 -0.81 39.87
CA PHE A 143 14.53 -0.45 40.83
C PHE A 143 14.90 -0.98 42.24
N LEU A 144 15.66 -0.19 42.97
CA LEU A 144 15.71 -0.09 44.42
C LEU A 144 15.89 1.37 44.78
#